data_903654f9a08e56146c2800485cceb613
#
_entry.id   903654f9a08e56146c2800485cceb613
#
_cell.length_a   1.000
_cell.length_b   1.000
_cell.length_c   1.000
_cell.angle_alpha   90.00
_cell.angle_beta   90.00
_cell.angle_gamma   90.00
#
_symmetry.space_group_name_H-M   'P 1'
#
loop_
_entity.id
_entity.type
_entity.pdbx_description
1 polymer ?
#
loop_
_entity_poly.entity_id
_entity_poly.type
_entity_poly.pdbx_seq_one_letter_code
_entity_poly.pdbx_strand_id
1 'polypeptide(L)'
;MSTARTAEITRNTQETKITVRVDLDGTGRAKLSTGIGFFDHMLDQIARHGLIDLDVLAEGDLHIDGHHTVEDVGITLGQAVLKAVGDKKGIRRYGHAYVPLDEALSRVVIDFSGRPGLVMNVPFKSGMIGNFDSQLAHEFFQGFANHAFVTLHIDNLRGENAHHQCETVFKAFARALRAALELDPRAAGSIPSTKGSL
;
A
#
# COMPACT_ATOMS: atom_id res chain seq x y z
N MET A 1 -5.06 17.16 21.89
CA MET A 1 -3.96 16.23 21.58
C MET A 1 -4.44 15.36 20.43
N SER A 2 -3.74 15.34 19.29
CA SER A 2 -4.07 14.43 18.19
C SER A 2 -3.86 12.99 18.70
N THR A 3 -4.87 12.15 18.57
CA THR A 3 -4.71 10.71 18.83
C THR A 3 -3.74 10.15 17.80
N ALA A 4 -2.75 9.37 18.24
CA ALA A 4 -1.79 8.73 17.35
C ALA A 4 -2.54 7.88 16.31
N ARG A 5 -2.21 8.04 15.03
CA ARG A 5 -2.83 7.28 13.93
C ARG A 5 -2.11 5.95 13.74
N THR A 6 -2.24 5.09 14.74
CA THR A 6 -1.58 3.78 14.77
C THR A 6 -2.61 2.66 14.80
N ALA A 7 -2.26 1.51 14.23
CA ALA A 7 -3.07 0.30 14.31
C ALA A 7 -2.22 -0.95 14.24
N GLU A 8 -2.74 -2.01 14.85
CA GLU A 8 -2.26 -3.39 14.68
C GLU A 8 -3.44 -4.24 14.26
N ILE A 9 -3.22 -5.09 13.25
CA ILE A 9 -4.16 -6.09 12.75
C ILE A 9 -3.42 -7.42 12.67
N THR A 10 -4.06 -8.47 13.19
CA THR A 10 -3.65 -9.86 13.01
C THR A 10 -4.70 -10.60 12.22
N ARG A 11 -4.28 -11.27 11.16
CA ARG A 11 -5.10 -12.12 10.30
C ARG A 11 -4.51 -13.53 10.27
N ASN A 12 -5.25 -14.51 10.72
CA ASN A 12 -4.86 -15.91 10.71
C ASN A 12 -5.87 -16.70 9.88
N THR A 13 -5.38 -17.42 8.90
CA THR A 13 -6.15 -18.38 8.07
C THR A 13 -5.55 -19.78 8.22
N GLN A 14 -5.97 -20.73 7.42
CA GLN A 14 -5.30 -22.03 7.34
C GLN A 14 -4.02 -21.96 6.50
N GLU A 15 -3.87 -20.93 5.67
CA GLU A 15 -2.77 -20.74 4.71
C GLU A 15 -1.72 -19.76 5.23
N THR A 16 -2.14 -18.77 6.01
CA THR A 16 -1.25 -17.67 6.47
C THR A 16 -1.50 -17.27 7.92
N LYS A 17 -0.45 -16.74 8.56
CA LYS A 17 -0.50 -16.04 9.86
C LYS A 17 0.21 -14.70 9.69
N ILE A 18 -0.53 -13.62 9.77
CA ILE A 18 -0.01 -12.29 9.44
C ILE A 18 -0.33 -11.31 10.56
N THR A 19 0.67 -10.53 10.96
CA THR A 19 0.51 -9.37 11.83
C THR A 19 1.11 -8.16 11.15
N VAL A 20 0.32 -7.10 11.02
CA VAL A 20 0.75 -5.80 10.49
C VAL A 20 0.53 -4.73 11.54
N ARG A 21 1.57 -3.92 11.83
CA ARG A 21 1.48 -2.69 12.61
C ARG A 21 1.84 -1.50 11.73
N VAL A 22 1.07 -0.42 11.85
CA VAL A 22 1.31 0.83 11.14
C VAL A 22 1.29 2.01 12.10
N ASP A 23 2.15 2.99 11.84
CA ASP A 23 2.06 4.35 12.35
C ASP A 23 2.07 5.29 11.12
N LEU A 24 0.93 5.92 10.84
CA LEU A 24 0.76 6.78 9.67
C LEU A 24 1.52 8.11 9.80
N ASP A 25 1.92 8.48 11.01
CA ASP A 25 2.71 9.67 11.34
C ASP A 25 4.15 9.32 11.69
N GLY A 26 4.62 8.17 11.22
CA GLY A 26 5.94 7.62 11.47
C GLY A 26 7.08 8.34 10.76
N THR A 27 8.25 7.72 10.78
CA THR A 27 9.50 8.24 10.19
C THR A 27 10.03 7.40 9.03
N GLY A 28 9.29 6.38 8.62
CA GLY A 28 9.66 5.47 7.54
C GLY A 28 10.53 4.30 8.01
N ARG A 29 10.39 3.88 9.26
CA ARG A 29 11.06 2.67 9.77
C ARG A 29 10.27 1.44 9.35
N ALA A 30 10.99 0.38 8.99
CA ALA A 30 10.39 -0.88 8.58
C ALA A 30 11.00 -2.05 9.36
N LYS A 31 10.15 -3.02 9.74
CA LYS A 31 10.56 -4.33 10.22
C LYS A 31 9.73 -5.37 9.47
N LEU A 32 10.36 -6.06 8.54
CA LEU A 32 9.68 -6.86 7.54
C LEU A 32 10.19 -8.30 7.56
N SER A 33 9.28 -9.25 7.54
CA SER A 33 9.57 -10.67 7.48
C SER A 33 8.40 -11.40 6.82
N THR A 34 8.40 -11.50 5.49
CA THR A 34 7.37 -12.22 4.74
C THR A 34 7.87 -13.55 4.18
N GLY A 35 9.18 -13.80 4.24
CA GLY A 35 9.82 -14.94 3.58
C GLY A 35 10.04 -14.73 2.08
N ILE A 36 9.62 -13.60 1.49
CA ILE A 36 9.78 -13.24 0.08
C ILE A 36 10.62 -11.97 0.00
N GLY A 37 11.94 -12.12 -0.24
CA GLY A 37 12.90 -11.03 -0.13
C GLY A 37 12.58 -9.82 -1.02
N PHE A 38 12.13 -10.03 -2.26
CA PHE A 38 11.72 -8.92 -3.14
C PHE A 38 10.48 -8.20 -2.61
N PHE A 39 9.54 -8.94 -2.03
CA PHE A 39 8.33 -8.34 -1.45
C PHE A 39 8.66 -7.53 -0.19
N ASP A 40 9.55 -8.03 0.68
CA ASP A 40 10.07 -7.24 1.82
C ASP A 40 10.69 -5.93 1.33
N HIS A 41 11.48 -5.98 0.24
CA HIS A 41 12.03 -4.78 -0.39
C HIS A 41 10.94 -3.82 -0.90
N MET A 42 9.85 -4.33 -1.46
CA MET A 42 8.72 -3.49 -1.90
C MET A 42 7.97 -2.86 -0.74
N LEU A 43 7.76 -3.59 0.35
CA LEU A 43 7.14 -3.05 1.57
C LEU A 43 8.03 -1.98 2.24
N ASP A 44 9.36 -2.12 2.18
CA ASP A 44 10.30 -1.08 2.65
C ASP A 44 10.15 0.21 1.82
N GLN A 45 9.87 0.13 0.51
CA GLN A 45 9.55 1.32 -0.29
C GLN A 45 8.30 2.03 0.22
N ILE A 46 7.27 1.27 0.66
CA ILE A 46 6.06 1.86 1.25
C ILE A 46 6.40 2.61 2.53
N ALA A 47 7.11 1.98 3.44
CA ALA A 47 7.51 2.62 4.70
C ALA A 47 8.35 3.88 4.45
N ARG A 48 9.43 3.73 3.69
CA ARG A 48 10.44 4.78 3.46
C ARG A 48 9.87 6.00 2.75
N HIS A 49 9.18 5.81 1.64
CA HIS A 49 8.65 6.89 0.81
C HIS A 49 7.30 7.42 1.29
N GLY A 50 6.55 6.60 2.04
CA GLY A 50 5.33 7.00 2.73
C GLY A 50 5.58 7.75 4.04
N LEU A 51 6.79 7.67 4.62
CA LEU A 51 7.09 8.07 6.00
C LEU A 51 6.13 7.43 7.00
N ILE A 52 5.79 6.16 6.77
CA ILE A 52 4.96 5.32 7.62
C ILE A 52 5.89 4.35 8.35
N ASP A 53 5.78 4.24 9.67
CA ASP A 53 6.45 3.13 10.35
C ASP A 53 5.62 1.86 10.11
N LEU A 54 6.26 0.79 9.64
CA LEU A 54 5.60 -0.42 9.16
C LEU A 54 6.30 -1.67 9.69
N ASP A 55 5.61 -2.46 10.53
CA ASP A 55 6.05 -3.79 10.91
C ASP A 55 5.15 -4.83 10.24
N VAL A 56 5.73 -5.79 9.53
CA VAL A 56 5.03 -6.91 8.89
C VAL A 56 5.71 -8.21 9.27
N LEU A 57 4.97 -9.09 9.93
CA LEU A 57 5.36 -10.47 10.14
C LEU A 57 4.35 -11.35 9.43
N ALA A 58 4.80 -12.17 8.49
CA ALA A 58 3.97 -13.11 7.77
C ALA A 58 4.61 -14.49 7.71
N GLU A 59 3.85 -15.51 8.10
CA GLU A 59 4.16 -16.92 7.91
C GLU A 59 3.08 -17.48 6.98
N GLY A 60 3.44 -17.86 5.76
CA GLY A 60 2.54 -18.41 4.77
C GLY A 60 3.04 -19.73 4.19
N ASP A 61 2.20 -20.35 3.39
CA ASP A 61 2.42 -21.63 2.70
C ASP A 61 3.31 -21.48 1.46
N LEU A 62 4.46 -20.82 1.60
CA LEU A 62 5.42 -20.50 0.51
C LEU A 62 5.94 -21.74 -0.24
N HIS A 63 5.71 -22.95 0.29
CA HIS A 63 6.00 -24.21 -0.41
C HIS A 63 5.04 -24.46 -1.59
N ILE A 64 3.89 -23.78 -1.62
CA ILE A 64 2.97 -23.74 -2.76
C ILE A 64 3.46 -22.63 -3.72
N ASP A 65 3.30 -21.39 -3.31
CA ASP A 65 3.84 -20.18 -3.96
C ASP A 65 3.72 -18.96 -3.02
N GLY A 66 3.93 -17.73 -3.54
CA GLY A 66 3.81 -16.50 -2.77
C GLY A 66 2.41 -15.87 -2.76
N HIS A 67 1.42 -16.45 -3.46
CA HIS A 67 0.12 -15.80 -3.71
C HIS A 67 -0.61 -15.45 -2.41
N HIS A 68 -0.91 -16.48 -1.59
CA HIS A 68 -1.66 -16.28 -0.34
C HIS A 68 -0.97 -15.31 0.60
N THR A 69 0.37 -15.39 0.71
CA THR A 69 1.15 -14.48 1.57
C THR A 69 1.03 -13.04 1.11
N VAL A 70 1.21 -12.78 -0.19
CA VAL A 70 1.23 -11.41 -0.75
C VAL A 70 -0.16 -10.77 -0.71
N GLU A 71 -1.20 -11.53 -1.10
CA GLU A 71 -2.60 -11.08 -1.03
C GLU A 71 -3.00 -10.76 0.42
N ASP A 72 -2.77 -11.70 1.35
CA ASP A 72 -3.17 -11.56 2.74
C ASP A 72 -2.39 -10.43 3.47
N VAL A 73 -1.14 -10.15 3.11
CA VAL A 73 -0.42 -8.95 3.58
C VAL A 73 -1.10 -7.69 3.05
N GLY A 74 -1.51 -7.65 1.77
CA GLY A 74 -2.27 -6.54 1.18
C GLY A 74 -3.59 -6.29 1.93
N ILE A 75 -4.35 -7.34 2.19
CA ILE A 75 -5.60 -7.32 2.98
C ILE A 75 -5.34 -6.74 4.38
N THR A 76 -4.36 -7.30 5.09
CA THR A 76 -4.07 -6.93 6.49
C THR A 76 -3.55 -5.51 6.59
N LEU A 77 -2.70 -5.07 5.66
CA LEU A 77 -2.23 -3.69 5.56
C LEU A 77 -3.38 -2.71 5.27
N GLY A 78 -4.28 -3.08 4.35
CA GLY A 78 -5.48 -2.28 4.06
C GLY A 78 -6.35 -2.07 5.29
N GLN A 79 -6.60 -3.14 6.06
CA GLN A 79 -7.34 -3.08 7.33
C GLN A 79 -6.62 -2.22 8.38
N ALA A 80 -5.29 -2.34 8.49
CA ALA A 80 -4.51 -1.55 9.44
C ALA A 80 -4.55 -0.06 9.10
N VAL A 81 -4.39 0.29 7.84
CA VAL A 81 -4.48 1.69 7.37
C VAL A 81 -5.89 2.25 7.60
N LEU A 82 -6.95 1.51 7.27
CA LEU A 82 -8.33 1.93 7.51
C LEU A 82 -8.58 2.21 9.00
N LYS A 83 -8.12 1.31 9.86
CA LYS A 83 -8.27 1.46 11.32
C LYS A 83 -7.48 2.66 11.86
N ALA A 84 -6.26 2.86 11.37
CA ALA A 84 -5.39 3.96 11.82
C ALA A 84 -5.88 5.33 11.35
N VAL A 85 -6.47 5.44 10.16
CA VAL A 85 -7.00 6.70 9.63
C VAL A 85 -8.31 7.12 10.34
N GLY A 86 -9.05 6.17 10.89
CA GLY A 86 -10.27 6.43 11.66
C GLY A 86 -11.40 7.02 10.82
N ASP A 87 -11.98 8.14 11.29
CA ASP A 87 -13.15 8.78 10.67
C ASP A 87 -12.84 9.65 9.44
N LYS A 88 -11.58 9.67 9.01
CA LYS A 88 -11.10 10.43 7.85
C LYS A 88 -11.27 11.94 7.92
N LYS A 89 -11.56 12.50 9.11
CA LYS A 89 -11.66 13.95 9.29
C LYS A 89 -10.31 14.62 9.13
N GLY A 90 -10.30 15.73 8.41
CA GLY A 90 -9.12 16.57 8.23
C GLY A 90 -8.03 16.02 7.31
N ILE A 91 -8.17 14.81 6.75
CA ILE A 91 -7.21 14.32 5.76
C ILE A 91 -7.43 15.00 4.40
N ARG A 92 -6.40 15.01 3.54
CA ARG A 92 -6.54 15.51 2.16
C ARG A 92 -7.42 14.62 1.29
N ARG A 93 -7.56 13.34 1.63
CA ARG A 93 -8.36 12.32 0.95
C ARG A 93 -7.79 11.85 -0.39
N TYR A 94 -7.39 12.77 -1.26
CA TYR A 94 -6.81 12.46 -2.57
C TYR A 94 -5.30 12.60 -2.52
N GLY A 95 -4.61 11.62 -3.11
CA GLY A 95 -3.17 11.68 -3.27
C GLY A 95 -2.76 11.16 -4.64
N HIS A 96 -1.69 11.70 -5.19
CA HIS A 96 -1.09 11.20 -6.41
C HIS A 96 0.41 11.41 -6.41
N ALA A 97 1.11 10.57 -7.17
CA ALA A 97 2.54 10.72 -7.40
C ALA A 97 2.95 10.16 -8.75
N TYR A 98 3.94 10.80 -9.34
CA TYR A 98 4.74 10.27 -10.44
C TYR A 98 6.12 9.99 -9.89
N VAL A 99 6.62 8.76 -10.04
CA VAL A 99 7.94 8.38 -9.54
C VAL A 99 8.74 7.69 -10.64
N PRO A 100 9.92 8.22 -10.99
CA PRO A 100 10.85 7.57 -11.89
C PRO A 100 11.84 6.68 -11.14
N LEU A 101 12.35 5.68 -11.82
CA LEU A 101 13.58 4.97 -11.51
C LEU A 101 14.24 4.63 -12.85
N ASP A 102 15.37 5.29 -13.13
CA ASP A 102 16.08 5.22 -14.41
C ASP A 102 15.10 5.39 -15.60
N GLU A 103 14.88 4.37 -16.41
CA GLU A 103 14.00 4.38 -17.58
C GLU A 103 12.53 4.15 -17.25
N ALA A 104 12.22 3.67 -16.05
CA ALA A 104 10.84 3.40 -15.64
C ALA A 104 10.18 4.64 -15.01
N LEU A 105 8.89 4.79 -15.28
CA LEU A 105 8.05 5.85 -14.72
C LEU A 105 6.68 5.31 -14.41
N SER A 106 6.24 5.41 -13.16
CA SER A 106 4.89 5.04 -12.76
C SER A 106 4.11 6.22 -12.18
N ARG A 107 2.79 6.17 -12.34
CA ARG A 107 1.81 7.08 -11.76
C ARG A 107 0.87 6.31 -10.86
N VAL A 108 0.61 6.82 -9.67
CA VAL A 108 -0.42 6.30 -8.76
C VAL A 108 -1.34 7.43 -8.33
N VAL A 109 -2.65 7.16 -8.30
CA VAL A 109 -3.68 8.06 -7.76
C VAL A 109 -4.56 7.29 -6.80
N ILE A 110 -4.80 7.84 -5.60
CA ILE A 110 -5.62 7.22 -4.55
C ILE A 110 -6.70 8.17 -4.07
N ASP A 111 -7.91 7.64 -3.83
CA ASP A 111 -9.02 8.31 -3.17
C ASP A 111 -9.51 7.47 -1.98
N PHE A 112 -9.46 8.03 -0.78
CA PHE A 112 -10.05 7.43 0.43
C PHE A 112 -11.58 7.58 0.41
N SER A 113 -12.19 7.08 -0.66
CA SER A 113 -13.60 7.27 -1.03
C SER A 113 -14.60 6.49 -0.18
N GLY A 114 -14.17 5.50 0.59
CA GLY A 114 -15.04 4.50 1.21
C GLY A 114 -15.60 3.47 0.22
N ARG A 115 -15.16 3.50 -1.04
CA ARG A 115 -15.59 2.59 -2.11
C ARG A 115 -14.36 1.89 -2.70
N PRO A 116 -14.23 0.57 -2.50
CA PRO A 116 -13.09 -0.17 -3.03
C PRO A 116 -13.11 -0.22 -4.56
N GLY A 117 -11.94 -0.09 -5.16
CA GLY A 117 -11.75 -0.25 -6.59
C GLY A 117 -10.28 -0.16 -6.98
N LEU A 118 -9.83 -1.07 -7.83
CA LEU A 118 -8.49 -1.05 -8.41
C LEU A 118 -8.57 -0.99 -9.93
N VAL A 119 -7.87 -0.03 -10.51
CA VAL A 119 -7.55 0.01 -11.94
C VAL A 119 -6.03 -0.02 -12.05
N MET A 120 -5.48 -1.12 -12.53
CA MET A 120 -4.03 -1.32 -12.64
C MET A 120 -3.63 -1.66 -14.08
N ASN A 121 -2.77 -0.85 -14.64
CA ASN A 121 -2.20 -1.04 -15.97
C ASN A 121 -0.66 -0.99 -15.87
N VAL A 122 -0.06 -2.15 -15.60
CA VAL A 122 1.39 -2.33 -15.48
C VAL A 122 1.79 -3.50 -16.36
N PRO A 123 2.20 -3.24 -17.62
CA PRO A 123 2.62 -4.29 -18.55
C PRO A 123 4.06 -4.71 -18.22
N PHE A 124 4.23 -5.54 -17.20
CA PHE A 124 5.55 -6.02 -16.79
C PHE A 124 6.29 -6.70 -17.95
N LYS A 125 7.58 -6.36 -18.12
CA LYS A 125 8.46 -6.93 -19.15
C LYS A 125 8.95 -8.34 -18.83
N SER A 126 8.77 -8.80 -17.60
CA SER A 126 9.06 -10.17 -17.17
C SER A 126 8.00 -10.63 -16.19
N GLY A 127 7.61 -11.91 -16.27
CA GLY A 127 6.73 -12.56 -15.30
C GLY A 127 7.40 -12.79 -13.94
N MET A 128 8.73 -12.82 -13.89
CA MET A 128 9.49 -13.05 -12.65
C MET A 128 10.48 -11.94 -12.39
N ILE A 129 10.58 -11.53 -11.12
CA ILE A 129 11.57 -10.59 -10.58
C ILE A 129 12.28 -11.33 -9.44
N GLY A 130 13.43 -11.95 -9.74
CA GLY A 130 14.02 -12.92 -8.83
C GLY A 130 13.07 -14.11 -8.63
N ASN A 131 12.68 -14.37 -7.39
CA ASN A 131 11.69 -15.40 -7.01
C ASN A 131 10.27 -14.84 -6.79
N PHE A 132 10.01 -13.59 -7.18
CA PHE A 132 8.71 -12.94 -7.06
C PHE A 132 8.00 -12.92 -8.42
N ASP A 133 6.81 -13.50 -8.48
CA ASP A 133 5.96 -13.40 -9.68
C ASP A 133 5.36 -11.99 -9.75
N SER A 134 5.58 -11.29 -10.87
CA SER A 134 5.11 -9.92 -11.05
C SER A 134 3.58 -9.75 -10.98
N GLN A 135 2.82 -10.82 -11.22
CA GLN A 135 1.36 -10.84 -11.06
C GLN A 135 0.94 -10.59 -9.61
N LEU A 136 1.77 -10.97 -8.64
CA LEU A 136 1.49 -10.80 -7.21
C LEU A 136 1.41 -9.32 -6.80
N ALA A 137 2.00 -8.41 -7.57
CA ALA A 137 1.81 -6.98 -7.35
C ALA A 137 0.33 -6.57 -7.49
N HIS A 138 -0.40 -7.15 -8.45
CA HIS A 138 -1.84 -6.92 -8.59
C HIS A 138 -2.60 -7.43 -7.36
N GLU A 139 -2.32 -8.63 -6.89
CA GLU A 139 -3.01 -9.23 -5.74
C GLU A 139 -2.80 -8.43 -4.46
N PHE A 140 -1.57 -7.94 -4.24
CA PHE A 140 -1.28 -7.03 -3.13
C PHE A 140 -2.15 -5.76 -3.18
N PHE A 141 -2.16 -5.06 -4.32
CA PHE A 141 -2.92 -3.81 -4.44
C PHE A 141 -4.43 -4.04 -4.44
N GLN A 142 -4.92 -5.16 -4.97
CA GLN A 142 -6.33 -5.54 -4.90
C GLN A 142 -6.76 -5.81 -3.46
N GLY A 143 -5.97 -6.59 -2.72
CA GLY A 143 -6.18 -6.86 -1.30
C GLY A 143 -6.21 -5.56 -0.49
N PHE A 144 -5.22 -4.68 -0.72
CA PHE A 144 -5.15 -3.37 -0.06
C PHE A 144 -6.37 -2.49 -0.39
N ALA A 145 -6.69 -2.30 -1.67
CA ALA A 145 -7.77 -1.41 -2.09
C ALA A 145 -9.14 -1.84 -1.53
N ASN A 146 -9.37 -3.16 -1.54
CA ASN A 146 -10.62 -3.73 -1.03
C ASN A 146 -10.80 -3.53 0.49
N HIS A 147 -9.70 -3.57 1.26
CA HIS A 147 -9.77 -3.57 2.72
C HIS A 147 -9.41 -2.21 3.35
N ALA A 148 -8.76 -1.32 2.63
CA ALA A 148 -8.64 0.09 2.98
C ALA A 148 -9.87 0.91 2.53
N PHE A 149 -10.79 0.31 1.75
CA PHE A 149 -11.94 0.98 1.13
C PHE A 149 -11.54 2.22 0.34
N VAL A 150 -10.55 2.05 -0.53
CA VAL A 150 -10.03 3.12 -1.40
C VAL A 150 -10.25 2.80 -2.87
N THR A 151 -10.35 3.85 -3.68
CA THR A 151 -10.22 3.74 -5.13
C THR A 151 -8.76 4.00 -5.49
N LEU A 152 -8.13 3.09 -6.21
CA LEU A 152 -6.71 3.11 -6.54
C LEU A 152 -6.51 2.94 -8.04
N HIS A 153 -5.80 3.89 -8.65
CA HIS A 153 -5.37 3.81 -10.05
C HIS A 153 -3.86 3.75 -10.12
N ILE A 154 -3.33 2.76 -10.83
CA ILE A 154 -1.91 2.48 -10.99
C ILE A 154 -1.58 2.32 -12.47
N ASP A 155 -0.67 3.14 -12.98
CA ASP A 155 -0.16 3.02 -14.34
C ASP A 155 1.36 3.02 -14.35
N ASN A 156 1.97 2.05 -15.04
CA ASN A 156 3.35 2.16 -15.46
C ASN A 156 3.37 2.77 -16.87
N LEU A 157 3.84 4.00 -16.97
CA LEU A 157 3.81 4.80 -18.19
C LEU A 157 4.92 4.41 -19.15
N ARG A 158 6.04 3.94 -18.62
CA ARG A 158 7.18 3.39 -19.35
C ARG A 158 8.10 2.59 -18.42
N GLY A 159 8.87 1.68 -18.96
CA GLY A 159 9.86 0.87 -18.25
C GLY A 159 10.22 -0.38 -19.07
N GLU A 160 11.47 -0.78 -19.03
CA GLU A 160 11.98 -1.97 -19.70
C GLU A 160 12.49 -3.03 -18.73
N ASN A 161 12.85 -2.64 -17.51
CA ASN A 161 13.24 -3.54 -16.43
C ASN A 161 12.06 -3.79 -15.50
N ALA A 162 11.62 -5.04 -15.35
CA ALA A 162 10.46 -5.37 -14.51
C ALA A 162 10.65 -5.03 -13.02
N HIS A 163 11.88 -5.10 -12.49
CA HIS A 163 12.22 -4.64 -11.15
C HIS A 163 11.95 -3.13 -11.03
N HIS A 164 12.47 -2.32 -11.96
CA HIS A 164 12.25 -0.87 -11.97
C HIS A 164 10.77 -0.52 -12.15
N GLN A 165 10.04 -1.25 -13.00
CA GLN A 165 8.59 -1.06 -13.14
C GLN A 165 7.87 -1.30 -11.80
N CYS A 166 8.14 -2.43 -11.13
CA CYS A 166 7.51 -2.78 -9.86
C CYS A 166 7.90 -1.77 -8.77
N GLU A 167 9.18 -1.46 -8.61
CA GLU A 167 9.65 -0.55 -7.57
C GLU A 167 9.10 0.87 -7.74
N THR A 168 8.99 1.39 -8.98
CA THR A 168 8.37 2.71 -9.22
C THR A 168 6.89 2.72 -8.86
N VAL A 169 6.17 1.61 -9.05
CA VAL A 169 4.78 1.47 -8.63
C VAL A 169 4.66 1.57 -7.11
N PHE A 170 5.47 0.80 -6.35
CA PHE A 170 5.42 0.83 -4.88
C PHE A 170 5.85 2.18 -4.30
N LYS A 171 6.88 2.81 -4.87
CA LYS A 171 7.30 4.18 -4.49
C LYS A 171 6.22 5.22 -4.78
N ALA A 172 5.59 5.16 -5.96
CA ALA A 172 4.52 6.08 -6.32
C ALA A 172 3.29 5.88 -5.43
N PHE A 173 2.94 4.61 -5.12
CA PHE A 173 1.88 4.30 -4.17
C PHE A 173 2.17 4.89 -2.79
N ALA A 174 3.37 4.69 -2.25
CA ALA A 174 3.77 5.22 -0.95
C ALA A 174 3.64 6.75 -0.88
N ARG A 175 4.09 7.44 -1.93
CA ARG A 175 4.00 8.91 -2.03
C ARG A 175 2.56 9.39 -2.17
N ALA A 176 1.74 8.70 -2.97
CA ALA A 176 0.32 9.02 -3.13
C ALA A 176 -0.46 8.76 -1.82
N LEU A 177 -0.18 7.65 -1.14
CA LEU A 177 -0.77 7.29 0.15
C LEU A 177 -0.45 8.36 1.19
N ARG A 178 0.82 8.74 1.33
CA ARG A 178 1.23 9.83 2.23
C ARG A 178 0.47 11.12 1.93
N ALA A 179 0.43 11.55 0.67
CA ALA A 179 -0.25 12.78 0.28
C ALA A 179 -1.75 12.74 0.63
N ALA A 180 -2.43 11.61 0.42
CA ALA A 180 -3.84 11.45 0.76
C ALA A 180 -4.13 11.48 2.26
N LEU A 181 -3.20 10.95 3.06
CA LEU A 181 -3.30 10.86 4.52
C LEU A 181 -2.82 12.11 5.27
N GLU A 182 -2.13 13.03 4.59
CA GLU A 182 -1.72 14.30 5.21
C GLU A 182 -2.93 15.06 5.75
N LEU A 183 -2.78 15.61 6.96
CA LEU A 183 -3.79 16.48 7.55
C LEU A 183 -3.74 17.85 6.84
N ASP A 184 -4.89 18.33 6.38
CA ASP A 184 -5.04 19.66 5.82
C ASP A 184 -5.47 20.62 6.93
N PRO A 185 -4.62 21.59 7.35
CA PRO A 185 -4.97 22.54 8.40
C PRO A 185 -6.21 23.38 8.07
N ARG A 186 -6.53 23.56 6.78
CA ARG A 186 -7.70 24.33 6.32
C ARG A 186 -8.99 23.50 6.39
N ALA A 187 -8.89 22.16 6.43
CA ALA A 187 -10.02 21.24 6.50
C ALA A 187 -10.19 20.62 7.90
N ALA A 188 -9.53 21.19 8.93
CA ALA A 188 -9.52 20.62 10.28
C ALA A 188 -10.94 20.33 10.81
N GLY A 189 -11.16 19.08 11.21
CA GLY A 189 -12.43 18.63 11.78
C GLY A 189 -13.55 18.38 10.76
N SER A 190 -13.35 18.63 9.46
CA SER A 190 -14.33 18.34 8.42
C SER A 190 -14.04 17.01 7.71
N ILE A 191 -15.12 16.34 7.25
CA ILE A 191 -14.99 15.22 6.33
C ILE A 191 -14.88 15.78 4.91
N PRO A 192 -13.85 15.44 4.12
CA PRO A 192 -13.64 16.01 2.78
C PRO A 192 -14.58 15.38 1.75
N SER A 193 -15.90 15.58 1.95
CA SER A 193 -16.96 15.04 1.10
C SER A 193 -18.17 15.98 1.13
N THR A 194 -18.71 16.28 -0.05
CA THR A 194 -19.98 17.03 -0.18
C THR A 194 -21.19 16.28 0.40
N LYS A 195 -21.05 14.97 0.61
CA LYS A 195 -22.08 14.11 1.25
C LYS A 195 -22.03 14.15 2.78
N GLY A 196 -20.95 14.72 3.37
CA GLY A 196 -20.72 14.70 4.82
C GLY A 196 -20.31 13.33 5.39
N SER A 197 -20.04 12.34 4.52
CA SER A 197 -19.60 10.99 4.90
C SER A 197 -18.64 10.40 3.84
N LEU A 198 -17.80 9.45 4.24
CA LEU A 198 -16.88 8.65 3.42
C LEU A 198 -16.89 7.19 3.86
#